data_ee19c86235d61737accfd229dcec40c1
#
_entry.id   ee19c86235d61737accfd229dcec40c1
#
_cell.length_a   1.000
_cell.length_b   1.000
_cell.length_c   1.000
_cell.angle_alpha   90.00
_cell.angle_beta   90.00
_cell.angle_gamma   90.00
#
_symmetry.space_group_name_H-M   'P 1'
#
loop_
_entity.id
_entity.type
_entity.pdbx_description
1 polymer ?
#
loop_
_entity_poly.entity_id
_entity_poly.type
_entity_poly.pdbx_seq_one_letter_code
_entity_poly.pdbx_strand_id
1 'polypeptide(L)'
;MKVLIVYYSTYGNVYKMAKLVAEGVREVNGAEPVIRTVLELIPQSVIESRDDMKAGRQMQKDVPLVTLDDFKEAGAIAFGTPTRFGNVSAQLKNQIDQLTSLWFEGKLEGKPAGVFVSTASLHGGQETTIHTLMSPLLHLGMIIVGVPYSVKELFTTQGGGSPYGPGHIAGLDSKREIDQQEAAICHALGRRLAEVGLRLQNR
;
A
#
# COMPACT_ATOMS: atom_id res chain seq x y z
N MET A 1 7.29 13.85 -10.80
CA MET A 1 7.59 13.32 -9.45
C MET A 1 7.18 11.84 -9.39
N LYS A 2 8.06 10.95 -8.92
CA LYS A 2 7.72 9.54 -8.72
C LYS A 2 6.91 9.36 -7.42
N VAL A 3 5.82 8.58 -7.49
CA VAL A 3 5.09 8.08 -6.32
C VAL A 3 5.29 6.57 -6.27
N LEU A 4 6.07 6.09 -5.30
CA LEU A 4 6.33 4.67 -5.10
C LEU A 4 5.11 4.01 -4.46
N ILE A 5 4.66 2.89 -5.02
CA ILE A 5 3.61 2.05 -4.47
C ILE A 5 4.25 0.70 -4.19
N VAL A 6 4.69 0.50 -2.95
CA VAL A 6 5.34 -0.73 -2.51
C VAL A 6 4.34 -1.59 -1.73
N TYR A 7 4.26 -2.87 -2.06
CA TYR A 7 3.26 -3.74 -1.46
C TYR A 7 3.74 -5.19 -1.35
N TYR A 8 3.04 -5.94 -0.47
CA TYR A 8 3.04 -7.40 -0.46
C TYR A 8 1.62 -7.92 -0.72
N SER A 9 1.49 -9.01 -1.50
CA SER A 9 0.21 -9.63 -1.78
C SER A 9 0.33 -11.13 -1.98
N THR A 10 -0.29 -11.94 -1.11
CA THR A 10 -0.29 -13.40 -1.21
C THR A 10 -1.22 -13.88 -2.34
N TYR A 11 -2.45 -13.36 -2.37
CA TYR A 11 -3.54 -13.81 -3.25
C TYR A 11 -3.90 -12.81 -4.36
N GLY A 12 -3.13 -11.72 -4.50
CA GLY A 12 -3.36 -10.70 -5.52
C GLY A 12 -4.25 -9.53 -5.11
N ASN A 13 -4.97 -9.56 -3.98
CA ASN A 13 -5.91 -8.50 -3.61
C ASN A 13 -5.21 -7.16 -3.33
N VAL A 14 -4.12 -7.15 -2.57
CA VAL A 14 -3.34 -5.92 -2.34
C VAL A 14 -2.71 -5.41 -3.65
N TYR A 15 -2.33 -6.29 -4.57
CA TYR A 15 -1.87 -5.89 -5.91
C TYR A 15 -2.98 -5.18 -6.72
N LYS A 16 -4.22 -5.70 -6.68
CA LYS A 16 -5.37 -5.03 -7.30
C LYS A 16 -5.54 -3.62 -6.72
N MET A 17 -5.47 -3.46 -5.39
CA MET A 17 -5.52 -2.15 -4.74
C MET A 17 -4.35 -1.25 -5.17
N ALA A 18 -3.12 -1.78 -5.26
CA ALA A 18 -1.95 -1.02 -5.69
C ALA A 18 -2.13 -0.43 -7.10
N LYS A 19 -2.81 -1.14 -8.00
CA LYS A 19 -3.15 -0.63 -9.34
C LYS A 19 -4.13 0.55 -9.26
N LEU A 20 -5.16 0.45 -8.42
CA LEU A 20 -6.12 1.54 -8.22
C LEU A 20 -5.47 2.78 -7.58
N VAL A 21 -4.57 2.59 -6.61
CA VAL A 21 -3.76 3.70 -6.06
C VAL A 21 -2.92 4.34 -7.17
N ALA A 22 -2.32 3.53 -8.05
CA ALA A 22 -1.55 4.03 -9.19
C ALA A 22 -2.40 4.81 -10.20
N GLU A 23 -3.64 4.39 -10.43
CA GLU A 23 -4.61 5.13 -11.26
C GLU A 23 -4.88 6.51 -10.66
N GLY A 24 -5.12 6.61 -9.35
CA GLY A 24 -5.27 7.90 -8.67
C GLY A 24 -4.03 8.81 -8.76
N VAL A 25 -2.82 8.25 -8.74
CA VAL A 25 -1.59 9.04 -8.98
C VAL A 25 -1.56 9.61 -10.40
N ARG A 26 -1.97 8.85 -11.42
CA ARG A 26 -1.99 9.29 -12.83
C ARG A 26 -2.97 10.44 -13.10
N GLU A 27 -3.97 10.63 -12.26
CA GLU A 27 -4.90 11.76 -12.34
C GLU A 27 -4.23 13.11 -12.06
N VAL A 28 -3.00 13.12 -11.49
CA VAL A 28 -2.29 14.34 -11.08
C VAL A 28 -1.15 14.64 -12.05
N ASN A 29 -1.26 15.75 -12.77
CA ASN A 29 -0.21 16.18 -13.68
C ASN A 29 1.14 16.40 -12.95
N GLY A 30 2.22 15.86 -13.52
CA GLY A 30 3.56 15.95 -12.95
C GLY A 30 3.90 14.84 -11.94
N ALA A 31 2.97 13.90 -11.69
CA ALA A 31 3.22 12.71 -10.91
C ALA A 31 3.13 11.43 -11.77
N GLU A 32 3.98 10.45 -11.46
CA GLU A 32 3.98 9.12 -12.10
C GLU A 32 4.04 8.02 -11.06
N PRO A 33 3.23 6.96 -11.15
CA PRO A 33 3.27 5.85 -10.22
C PRO A 33 4.37 4.86 -10.59
N VAL A 34 5.08 4.37 -9.57
CA VAL A 34 6.06 3.29 -9.67
C VAL A 34 5.62 2.15 -8.76
N ILE A 35 5.12 1.05 -9.35
CA ILE A 35 4.64 -0.11 -8.58
C ILE A 35 5.79 -1.08 -8.36
N ARG A 36 5.98 -1.52 -7.10
CA ARG A 36 6.99 -2.51 -6.69
C ARG A 36 6.41 -3.50 -5.69
N THR A 37 6.90 -4.73 -5.74
CA THR A 37 6.61 -5.72 -4.70
C THR A 37 7.85 -5.96 -3.83
N VAL A 38 7.65 -6.66 -2.71
CA VAL A 38 8.73 -7.03 -1.80
C VAL A 38 9.09 -8.51 -1.93
N LEU A 39 10.25 -8.88 -1.38
CA LEU A 39 10.72 -10.27 -1.39
C LEU A 39 9.70 -11.20 -0.72
N GLU A 40 9.44 -12.35 -1.36
CA GLU A 40 8.63 -13.42 -0.80
C GLU A 40 9.42 -14.20 0.27
N LEU A 41 8.79 -14.42 1.42
CA LEU A 41 9.36 -15.19 2.53
C LEU A 41 8.68 -16.55 2.74
N ILE A 42 7.55 -16.80 2.03
CA ILE A 42 6.89 -18.10 2.05
C ILE A 42 7.73 -19.08 1.21
N PRO A 43 8.05 -20.27 1.73
CA PRO A 43 8.78 -21.25 0.95
C PRO A 43 8.08 -21.58 -0.38
N GLN A 44 8.85 -21.72 -1.45
CA GLN A 44 8.32 -21.98 -2.79
C GLN A 44 7.44 -23.25 -2.83
N SER A 45 7.82 -24.31 -2.08
CA SER A 45 7.04 -25.55 -1.97
C SER A 45 5.64 -25.33 -1.38
N VAL A 46 5.48 -24.37 -0.47
CA VAL A 46 4.17 -24.00 0.10
C VAL A 46 3.32 -23.28 -0.93
N ILE A 47 3.93 -22.34 -1.69
CA ILE A 47 3.24 -21.62 -2.78
C ILE A 47 2.78 -22.62 -3.85
N GLU A 48 3.63 -23.55 -4.24
CA GLU A 48 3.35 -24.55 -5.27
C GLU A 48 2.29 -25.60 -4.84
N SER A 49 2.11 -25.79 -3.56
CA SER A 49 1.08 -26.68 -3.03
C SER A 49 -0.33 -26.06 -3.01
N ARG A 50 -0.46 -24.75 -3.29
CA ARG A 50 -1.72 -24.01 -3.15
C ARG A 50 -2.05 -23.24 -4.42
N ASP A 51 -3.15 -23.59 -5.08
CA ASP A 51 -3.57 -22.96 -6.35
C ASP A 51 -3.93 -21.48 -6.19
N ASP A 52 -4.51 -21.07 -5.07
CA ASP A 52 -4.82 -19.68 -4.78
C ASP A 52 -3.55 -18.81 -4.64
N MET A 53 -2.50 -19.32 -4.02
CA MET A 53 -1.21 -18.63 -3.95
C MET A 53 -0.51 -18.56 -5.30
N LYS A 54 -0.51 -19.67 -6.07
CA LYS A 54 0.05 -19.71 -7.43
C LYS A 54 -0.63 -18.66 -8.31
N ALA A 55 -1.96 -18.61 -8.29
CA ALA A 55 -2.73 -17.63 -9.06
C ALA A 55 -2.38 -16.18 -8.66
N GLY A 56 -2.29 -15.89 -7.36
CA GLY A 56 -1.89 -14.60 -6.84
C GLY A 56 -0.47 -14.19 -7.26
N ARG A 57 0.48 -15.13 -7.26
CA ARG A 57 1.86 -14.89 -7.76
C ARG A 57 1.90 -14.67 -9.27
N GLN A 58 1.18 -15.48 -10.03
CA GLN A 58 1.12 -15.34 -11.49
C GLN A 58 0.55 -13.99 -11.92
N MET A 59 -0.45 -13.47 -11.21
CA MET A 59 -1.07 -12.17 -11.49
C MET A 59 -0.06 -11.01 -11.43
N GLN A 60 0.96 -11.10 -10.59
CA GLN A 60 1.94 -10.03 -10.31
C GLN A 60 3.38 -10.42 -10.67
N LYS A 61 3.57 -11.45 -11.50
CA LYS A 61 4.89 -12.02 -11.85
C LYS A 61 5.87 -11.01 -12.48
N ASP A 62 5.32 -10.03 -13.20
CA ASP A 62 6.11 -9.02 -13.92
C ASP A 62 6.35 -7.75 -13.09
N VAL A 63 5.89 -7.70 -11.83
CA VAL A 63 6.13 -6.56 -10.95
C VAL A 63 7.53 -6.70 -10.33
N PRO A 64 8.44 -5.72 -10.58
CA PRO A 64 9.79 -5.78 -10.04
C PRO A 64 9.82 -5.70 -8.51
N LEU A 65 10.87 -6.26 -7.90
CA LEU A 65 11.17 -6.06 -6.49
C LEU A 65 11.60 -4.60 -6.26
N VAL A 66 11.22 -4.08 -5.10
CA VAL A 66 11.61 -2.74 -4.68
C VAL A 66 13.10 -2.69 -4.33
N THR A 67 13.74 -1.58 -4.67
CA THR A 67 15.13 -1.27 -4.33
C THR A 67 15.23 -0.09 -3.37
N LEU A 68 16.37 0.11 -2.73
CA LEU A 68 16.61 1.30 -1.90
C LEU A 68 16.56 2.59 -2.72
N ASP A 69 16.98 2.56 -3.98
CA ASP A 69 16.90 3.72 -4.87
C ASP A 69 15.43 4.08 -5.19
N ASP A 70 14.53 3.12 -5.34
CA ASP A 70 13.09 3.41 -5.49
C ASP A 70 12.56 4.27 -4.31
N PHE A 71 12.95 3.93 -3.08
CA PHE A 71 12.57 4.71 -1.88
C PHE A 71 13.23 6.09 -1.85
N LYS A 72 14.51 6.16 -2.24
CA LYS A 72 15.28 7.41 -2.26
C LYS A 72 14.74 8.41 -3.26
N GLU A 73 14.39 7.95 -4.47
CA GLU A 73 13.92 8.79 -5.59
C GLU A 73 12.45 9.18 -5.48
N ALA A 74 11.65 8.42 -4.73
CA ALA A 74 10.23 8.72 -4.57
C ALA A 74 10.00 10.04 -3.85
N GLY A 75 9.08 10.86 -4.36
CA GLY A 75 8.59 12.08 -3.70
C GLY A 75 7.43 11.81 -2.73
N ALA A 76 6.75 10.65 -2.86
CA ALA A 76 5.72 10.15 -1.94
C ALA A 76 5.67 8.63 -2.03
N ILE A 77 5.17 7.94 -0.99
CA ILE A 77 5.19 6.48 -0.93
C ILE A 77 3.84 5.96 -0.40
N ALA A 78 3.25 4.98 -1.10
CA ALA A 78 2.11 4.18 -0.62
C ALA A 78 2.59 2.79 -0.21
N PHE A 79 2.20 2.33 0.98
CA PHE A 79 2.55 1.02 1.53
C PHE A 79 1.32 0.11 1.58
N GLY A 80 1.35 -1.01 0.87
CA GLY A 80 0.26 -1.97 0.79
C GLY A 80 0.55 -3.29 1.47
N THR A 81 -0.36 -3.77 2.33
CA THR A 81 -0.19 -5.03 3.06
C THR A 81 -1.50 -5.77 3.24
N PRO A 82 -1.50 -7.12 3.19
CA PRO A 82 -2.59 -7.86 3.82
C PRO A 82 -2.42 -7.76 5.35
N THR A 83 -3.53 -7.84 6.10
CA THR A 83 -3.42 -8.00 7.54
C THR A 83 -2.77 -9.35 7.91
N ARG A 84 -1.97 -9.34 8.94
CA ARG A 84 -1.47 -10.52 9.64
C ARG A 84 -1.68 -10.32 11.14
N PHE A 85 -2.83 -10.83 11.62
CA PHE A 85 -3.22 -10.70 13.03
C PHE A 85 -3.26 -9.24 13.50
N GLY A 86 -3.85 -8.34 12.69
CA GLY A 86 -3.94 -6.91 12.99
C GLY A 86 -2.63 -6.14 12.78
N ASN A 87 -1.66 -6.71 12.08
CA ASN A 87 -0.35 -6.09 11.84
C ASN A 87 0.06 -6.23 10.35
N VAL A 88 1.13 -5.51 9.98
CA VAL A 88 1.80 -5.61 8.68
C VAL A 88 2.32 -7.03 8.45
N SER A 89 2.33 -7.47 7.19
CA SER A 89 2.94 -8.75 6.80
C SER A 89 4.46 -8.76 7.06
N ALA A 90 5.00 -9.92 7.44
CA ALA A 90 6.43 -10.10 7.66
C ALA A 90 7.27 -9.68 6.44
N GLN A 91 6.80 -9.93 5.23
CA GLN A 91 7.46 -9.58 3.99
C GLN A 91 7.65 -8.06 3.84
N LEU A 92 6.58 -7.29 4.06
CA LEU A 92 6.67 -5.83 3.98
C LEU A 92 7.45 -5.24 5.16
N LYS A 93 7.27 -5.81 6.36
CA LYS A 93 8.05 -5.38 7.54
C LYS A 93 9.54 -5.62 7.36
N ASN A 94 9.92 -6.79 6.81
CA ASN A 94 11.33 -7.08 6.47
C ASN A 94 11.91 -6.03 5.50
N GLN A 95 11.14 -5.58 4.51
CA GLN A 95 11.58 -4.51 3.61
C GLN A 95 11.74 -3.17 4.34
N ILE A 96 10.83 -2.84 5.25
CA ILE A 96 10.92 -1.60 6.06
C ILE A 96 12.18 -1.63 6.96
N ASP A 97 12.51 -2.77 7.55
CA ASP A 97 13.70 -2.94 8.39
C ASP A 97 15.01 -2.73 7.61
N GLN A 98 15.01 -2.99 6.31
CA GLN A 98 16.15 -2.74 5.44
C GLN A 98 16.35 -1.26 5.06
N LEU A 99 15.43 -0.35 5.44
CA LEU A 99 15.57 1.09 5.19
C LEU A 99 16.50 1.82 6.17
N THR A 100 17.19 1.09 7.04
CA THR A 100 18.07 1.64 8.09
C THR A 100 19.12 2.62 7.53
N SER A 101 19.76 2.32 6.40
CA SER A 101 20.74 3.22 5.77
C SER A 101 20.10 4.54 5.31
N LEU A 102 18.92 4.47 4.69
CA LEU A 102 18.19 5.67 4.25
C LEU A 102 17.69 6.51 5.44
N TRP A 103 17.33 5.84 6.55
CA TRP A 103 16.96 6.51 7.79
C TRP A 103 18.16 7.28 8.38
N PHE A 104 19.34 6.66 8.51
CA PHE A 104 20.54 7.35 8.97
C PHE A 104 20.93 8.55 8.10
N GLU A 105 20.67 8.46 6.80
CA GLU A 105 20.95 9.55 5.84
C GLU A 105 19.83 10.61 5.79
N GLY A 106 18.74 10.47 6.54
CA GLY A 106 17.58 11.37 6.50
C GLY A 106 16.83 11.39 5.16
N LYS A 107 17.00 10.36 4.28
CA LYS A 107 16.45 10.36 2.92
C LYS A 107 14.94 10.16 2.85
N LEU A 108 14.32 9.77 3.95
CA LEU A 108 12.88 9.52 4.04
C LEU A 108 12.14 10.63 4.80
N GLU A 109 12.87 11.54 5.46
CA GLU A 109 12.30 12.63 6.25
C GLU A 109 11.45 13.56 5.39
N GLY A 110 10.25 13.87 5.89
CA GLY A 110 9.31 14.77 5.22
C GLY A 110 8.60 14.19 4.00
N LYS A 111 8.90 12.95 3.56
CA LYS A 111 8.17 12.33 2.44
C LYS A 111 6.77 11.93 2.87
N PRO A 112 5.72 12.26 2.09
CA PRO A 112 4.36 11.78 2.32
C PRO A 112 4.29 10.26 2.23
N ALA A 113 3.64 9.63 3.21
CA ALA A 113 3.41 8.20 3.27
C ALA A 113 1.94 7.87 3.53
N GLY A 114 1.36 6.97 2.74
CA GLY A 114 0.00 6.46 2.93
C GLY A 114 0.01 4.94 3.03
N VAL A 115 -1.03 4.39 3.67
CA VAL A 115 -1.16 2.94 3.89
C VAL A 115 -2.47 2.45 3.32
N PHE A 116 -2.46 1.25 2.70
CA PHE A 116 -3.67 0.55 2.28
C PHE A 116 -3.58 -0.94 2.63
N VAL A 117 -4.73 -1.57 2.93
CA VAL A 117 -4.76 -2.89 3.53
C VAL A 117 -5.88 -3.78 2.97
N SER A 118 -5.63 -5.09 2.88
CA SER A 118 -6.67 -6.08 2.62
C SER A 118 -6.82 -7.04 3.80
N THR A 119 -8.07 -7.38 4.14
CA THR A 119 -8.45 -8.34 5.19
C THR A 119 -9.40 -9.39 4.64
N ALA A 120 -9.56 -10.51 5.33
CA ALA A 120 -10.55 -11.52 4.97
C ALA A 120 -11.98 -11.13 5.42
N SER A 121 -12.12 -10.33 6.48
CA SER A 121 -13.40 -9.99 7.08
C SER A 121 -13.49 -8.51 7.47
N LEU A 122 -14.73 -8.02 7.66
CA LEU A 122 -15.01 -6.61 7.97
C LEU A 122 -14.26 -6.12 9.22
N HIS A 123 -14.29 -6.90 10.30
CA HIS A 123 -13.61 -6.58 11.56
C HIS A 123 -12.27 -7.31 11.70
N GLY A 124 -11.63 -7.69 10.58
CA GLY A 124 -10.39 -8.44 10.53
C GLY A 124 -9.12 -7.62 10.80
N GLY A 125 -9.25 -6.39 11.30
CA GLY A 125 -8.12 -5.55 11.69
C GLY A 125 -7.63 -4.62 10.59
N GLN A 126 -8.50 -4.10 9.71
CA GLN A 126 -8.12 -3.11 8.70
C GLN A 126 -7.45 -1.89 9.35
N GLU A 127 -8.16 -1.20 10.24
CA GLU A 127 -7.65 0.01 10.89
C GLU A 127 -6.46 -0.27 11.79
N THR A 128 -6.50 -1.37 12.57
CA THR A 128 -5.38 -1.76 13.43
C THR A 128 -4.11 -1.98 12.62
N THR A 129 -4.20 -2.69 11.47
CA THR A 129 -3.04 -2.92 10.59
C THR A 129 -2.50 -1.60 10.02
N ILE A 130 -3.38 -0.68 9.62
CA ILE A 130 -2.97 0.65 9.14
C ILE A 130 -2.24 1.40 10.25
N HIS A 131 -2.80 1.47 11.45
CA HIS A 131 -2.19 2.17 12.60
C HIS A 131 -0.85 1.56 13.01
N THR A 132 -0.75 0.24 13.09
CA THR A 132 0.52 -0.41 13.44
C THR A 132 1.60 -0.17 12.39
N LEU A 133 1.23 -0.08 11.10
CA LEU A 133 2.19 0.25 10.04
C LEU A 133 2.59 1.74 10.05
N MET A 134 1.69 2.66 10.46
CA MET A 134 2.04 4.08 10.58
C MET A 134 3.18 4.32 11.58
N SER A 135 3.28 3.54 12.66
CA SER A 135 4.32 3.71 13.67
C SER A 135 5.75 3.66 13.08
N PRO A 136 6.19 2.60 12.39
CA PRO A 136 7.52 2.60 11.77
C PRO A 136 7.71 3.70 10.73
N LEU A 137 6.66 4.12 9.99
CA LEU A 137 6.78 5.21 9.03
C LEU A 137 7.05 6.56 9.71
N LEU A 138 6.46 6.80 10.88
CA LEU A 138 6.78 7.97 11.71
C LEU A 138 8.22 7.92 12.22
N HIS A 139 8.73 6.75 12.62
CA HIS A 139 10.14 6.56 13.00
C HIS A 139 11.11 6.86 11.83
N LEU A 140 10.69 6.62 10.60
CA LEU A 140 11.44 6.98 9.39
C LEU A 140 11.35 8.48 9.04
N GLY A 141 10.66 9.30 9.86
CA GLY A 141 10.50 10.74 9.64
C GLY A 141 9.46 11.11 8.56
N MET A 142 8.61 10.16 8.15
CA MET A 142 7.63 10.39 7.07
C MET A 142 6.40 11.16 7.57
N ILE A 143 5.72 11.86 6.66
CA ILE A 143 4.46 12.56 6.91
C ILE A 143 3.30 11.64 6.54
N ILE A 144 2.51 11.23 7.51
CA ILE A 144 1.37 10.34 7.26
C ILE A 144 0.25 11.10 6.52
N VAL A 145 -0.21 10.50 5.43
CA VAL A 145 -1.29 11.00 4.59
C VAL A 145 -2.42 9.97 4.56
N GLY A 146 -3.58 10.35 5.11
CA GLY A 146 -4.80 9.55 5.07
C GLY A 146 -5.75 9.99 3.94
N VAL A 147 -7.01 9.55 4.00
CA VAL A 147 -8.08 9.90 3.07
C VAL A 147 -9.08 10.83 3.76
N PRO A 148 -9.34 12.05 3.25
CA PRO A 148 -10.21 13.00 3.92
C PRO A 148 -11.69 12.67 3.69
N TYR A 149 -12.57 13.07 4.60
CA TYR A 149 -14.03 12.88 4.47
C TYR A 149 -14.70 13.69 3.35
N SER A 150 -13.95 14.52 2.62
CA SER A 150 -14.42 15.05 1.33
C SER A 150 -14.59 13.94 0.27
N VAL A 151 -13.99 12.78 0.47
CA VAL A 151 -14.24 11.53 -0.27
C VAL A 151 -15.51 10.90 0.32
N LYS A 152 -16.64 11.10 -0.37
CA LYS A 152 -17.98 10.75 0.14
C LYS A 152 -18.17 9.24 0.38
N GLU A 153 -17.43 8.43 -0.32
CA GLU A 153 -17.42 6.97 -0.21
C GLU A 153 -17.04 6.49 1.20
N LEU A 154 -16.29 7.30 1.96
CA LEU A 154 -16.00 7.00 3.38
C LEU A 154 -17.24 6.98 4.29
N PHE A 155 -18.32 7.68 3.90
CA PHE A 155 -19.58 7.67 4.65
C PHE A 155 -20.49 6.50 4.29
N THR A 156 -20.30 5.89 3.12
CA THR A 156 -21.24 4.93 2.54
C THR A 156 -20.66 3.55 2.33
N THR A 157 -19.33 3.39 2.38
CA THR A 157 -18.70 2.09 2.21
C THR A 157 -19.19 1.07 3.24
N GLN A 158 -19.54 -0.12 2.75
CA GLN A 158 -19.86 -1.28 3.58
C GLN A 158 -18.76 -2.35 3.49
N GLY A 159 -17.77 -2.10 2.68
CA GLY A 159 -16.58 -2.92 2.50
C GLY A 159 -15.42 -2.41 3.34
N GLY A 160 -14.35 -2.03 2.66
CA GLY A 160 -13.17 -1.48 3.30
C GLY A 160 -13.03 0.02 3.09
N GLY A 161 -12.15 0.62 3.86
CA GLY A 161 -11.79 2.03 3.75
C GLY A 161 -12.14 2.85 4.99
N SER A 162 -11.21 3.72 5.35
CA SER A 162 -11.29 4.59 6.52
C SER A 162 -10.52 5.89 6.25
N PRO A 163 -10.64 6.92 7.11
CA PRO A 163 -9.83 8.12 6.98
C PRO A 163 -8.33 7.84 7.16
N TYR A 164 -7.96 6.72 7.73
CA TYR A 164 -6.57 6.30 7.90
C TYR A 164 -5.96 5.73 6.63
N GLY A 165 -6.78 5.15 5.75
CA GLY A 165 -6.37 4.61 4.45
C GLY A 165 -7.39 3.66 3.83
N PRO A 166 -7.23 3.32 2.55
CA PRO A 166 -8.04 2.34 1.86
C PRO A 166 -7.97 0.95 2.51
N GLY A 167 -9.13 0.30 2.58
CA GLY A 167 -9.27 -1.08 2.98
C GLY A 167 -9.99 -1.91 1.92
N HIS A 168 -9.79 -3.22 1.92
CA HIS A 168 -10.53 -4.16 1.11
C HIS A 168 -10.86 -5.42 1.90
N ILE A 169 -12.13 -5.84 1.90
CA ILE A 169 -12.57 -7.12 2.44
C ILE A 169 -12.52 -8.15 1.32
N ALA A 170 -11.55 -9.05 1.36
CA ALA A 170 -11.35 -10.04 0.31
C ALA A 170 -12.28 -11.27 0.41
N GLY A 171 -12.92 -11.48 1.56
CA GLY A 171 -13.64 -12.72 1.89
C GLY A 171 -12.69 -13.84 2.35
N LEU A 172 -13.25 -14.91 2.92
CA LEU A 172 -12.48 -16.06 3.42
C LEU A 172 -11.75 -16.80 2.31
N ASP A 173 -12.33 -16.82 1.12
CA ASP A 173 -11.75 -17.43 -0.08
C ASP A 173 -10.86 -16.48 -0.88
N SER A 174 -10.70 -15.24 -0.42
CA SER A 174 -9.92 -14.16 -1.07
C SER A 174 -10.39 -13.82 -2.49
N LYS A 175 -11.66 -14.08 -2.85
CA LYS A 175 -12.21 -13.91 -4.20
C LYS A 175 -13.17 -12.73 -4.34
N ARG A 176 -13.59 -12.08 -3.23
CA ARG A 176 -14.43 -10.90 -3.36
C ARG A 176 -13.69 -9.83 -4.16
N GLU A 177 -14.35 -9.31 -5.19
CA GLU A 177 -13.78 -8.22 -5.98
C GLU A 177 -13.86 -6.89 -5.23
N ILE A 178 -12.93 -5.99 -5.54
CA ILE A 178 -12.93 -4.62 -5.03
C ILE A 178 -14.16 -3.91 -5.59
N ASP A 179 -15.01 -3.37 -4.73
CA ASP A 179 -16.18 -2.62 -5.15
C ASP A 179 -15.84 -1.16 -5.54
N GLN A 180 -16.83 -0.44 -6.07
CA GLN A 180 -16.65 0.93 -6.55
C GLN A 180 -16.24 1.90 -5.43
N GLN A 181 -16.73 1.71 -4.22
CA GLN A 181 -16.40 2.58 -3.07
C GLN A 181 -14.97 2.33 -2.58
N GLU A 182 -14.58 1.07 -2.44
CA GLU A 182 -13.20 0.69 -2.12
C GLU A 182 -12.21 1.21 -3.20
N ALA A 183 -12.59 1.11 -4.48
CA ALA A 183 -11.78 1.62 -5.59
C ALA A 183 -11.63 3.15 -5.55
N ALA A 184 -12.72 3.88 -5.33
CA ALA A 184 -12.70 5.34 -5.23
C ALA A 184 -11.81 5.83 -4.06
N ILE A 185 -11.83 5.11 -2.93
CA ILE A 185 -10.98 5.42 -1.77
C ILE A 185 -9.49 5.14 -2.10
N CYS A 186 -9.20 4.07 -2.86
CA CYS A 186 -7.84 3.80 -3.36
C CYS A 186 -7.33 4.92 -4.30
N HIS A 187 -8.14 5.34 -5.27
CA HIS A 187 -7.82 6.47 -6.16
C HIS A 187 -7.57 7.76 -5.36
N ALA A 188 -8.41 8.03 -4.37
CA ALA A 188 -8.28 9.22 -3.53
C ALA A 188 -6.94 9.25 -2.77
N LEU A 189 -6.47 8.11 -2.24
CA LEU A 189 -5.15 8.02 -1.61
C LEU A 189 -4.03 8.32 -2.60
N GLY A 190 -4.08 7.70 -3.79
CA GLY A 190 -3.07 7.90 -4.84
C GLY A 190 -2.95 9.36 -5.28
N ARG A 191 -4.10 9.98 -5.58
CA ARG A 191 -4.18 11.40 -5.95
C ARG A 191 -3.62 12.28 -4.84
N ARG A 192 -4.05 12.06 -3.60
CA ARG A 192 -3.62 12.87 -2.46
C ARG A 192 -2.12 12.76 -2.18
N LEU A 193 -1.53 11.57 -2.28
CA LEU A 193 -0.08 11.38 -2.15
C LEU A 193 0.68 12.17 -3.23
N ALA A 194 0.21 12.13 -4.47
CA ALA A 194 0.79 12.88 -5.58
C ALA A 194 0.71 14.40 -5.35
N GLU A 195 -0.47 14.91 -4.97
CA GLU A 195 -0.69 16.35 -4.71
C GLU A 195 0.17 16.85 -3.54
N VAL A 196 0.20 16.12 -2.41
CA VAL A 196 0.99 16.51 -1.24
C VAL A 196 2.48 16.47 -1.57
N GLY A 197 2.95 15.40 -2.24
CA GLY A 197 4.35 15.27 -2.64
C GLY A 197 4.82 16.39 -3.55
N LEU A 198 4.04 16.75 -4.58
CA LEU A 198 4.36 17.88 -5.47
C LEU A 198 4.42 19.22 -4.73
N ARG A 199 3.49 19.47 -3.81
CA ARG A 199 3.51 20.72 -3.00
C ARG A 199 4.75 20.83 -2.12
N LEU A 200 5.25 19.70 -1.58
CA LEU A 200 6.44 19.69 -0.72
C LEU A 200 7.75 19.79 -1.52
N GLN A 201 7.78 19.30 -2.77
CA GLN A 201 8.96 19.43 -3.63
C GLN A 201 9.18 20.87 -4.18
N ASN A 202 8.10 21.64 -4.30
CA ASN A 202 8.15 23.00 -4.84
C ASN A 202 8.46 24.08 -3.78
N ARG A 203 8.96 23.68 -2.63
CA ARG A 203 9.48 24.56 -1.57
C ARG A 203 10.99 24.49 -1.56
#